data_4ae6314f2a6d4244535b44d515d6d52b
#
_entry.id   4ae6314f2a6d4244535b44d515d6d52b
#
_cell.length_a   1.000
_cell.length_b   1.000
_cell.length_c   1.000
_cell.angle_alpha   90.00
_cell.angle_beta   90.00
_cell.angle_gamma   90.00
#
_symmetry.space_group_name_H-M   'P 1'
#
loop_
_entity.id
_entity.type
_entity.pdbx_description
1 polymer ?
#
loop_
_entity_poly.entity_id
_entity_poly.type
_entity_poly.pdbx_seq_one_letter_code
_entity_poly.pdbx_strand_id
1 'polypeptide(L)'
;FEIPSFDLTELYKETELSNEDLSGNFLINVWASWCITCRVEHGFLEKLSKNGVRIVGLNYKDDRSDAIDWLKKYRDPYELVIHDFDGSLALDMGVTGAPETFLISNGKVIAHYRGEVNQMIWEDVFIRVIKDSEIIL
;
A
#
# COMPACT_ATOMS: atom_id res chain seq x y z
N PHE A 1 -10.35 6.96 10.26
CA PHE A 1 -10.47 5.76 11.09
C PHE A 1 -9.12 5.12 11.34
N GLU A 2 -9.06 4.21 12.27
CA GLU A 2 -7.84 3.49 12.60
C GLU A 2 -7.66 2.28 11.68
N ILE A 3 -6.41 1.87 11.47
CA ILE A 3 -6.14 0.62 10.76
C ILE A 3 -6.77 -0.51 11.55
N PRO A 4 -7.59 -1.36 10.92
CA PRO A 4 -8.18 -2.52 11.61
C PRO A 4 -7.11 -3.47 12.13
N SER A 5 -7.42 -4.17 13.21
CA SER A 5 -6.58 -5.26 13.68
C SER A 5 -6.54 -6.37 12.63
N PHE A 6 -5.38 -6.92 12.36
CA PHE A 6 -5.23 -8.03 11.44
C PHE A 6 -4.18 -9.01 11.93
N ASP A 7 -4.24 -10.21 11.40
CA ASP A 7 -3.29 -11.28 11.62
C ASP A 7 -3.07 -11.97 10.28
N LEU A 8 -2.04 -11.51 9.57
CA LEU A 8 -1.71 -11.95 8.22
C LEU A 8 -0.22 -12.28 8.14
N THR A 9 0.25 -12.71 6.98
CA THR A 9 1.66 -13.04 6.80
C THR A 9 2.33 -12.09 5.83
N GLU A 10 3.64 -11.93 6.01
CA GLU A 10 4.49 -11.21 5.08
C GLU A 10 4.64 -12.03 3.79
N LEU A 11 4.67 -11.36 2.64
CA LEU A 11 4.63 -12.04 1.33
C LEU A 11 5.81 -13.00 1.11
N TYR A 12 7.03 -12.54 1.41
CA TYR A 12 8.24 -13.33 1.11
C TYR A 12 8.57 -14.35 2.19
N LYS A 13 8.57 -13.91 3.45
CA LYS A 13 9.10 -14.68 4.58
C LYS A 13 8.02 -15.49 5.31
N GLU A 14 6.76 -15.20 5.03
CA GLU A 14 5.61 -15.82 5.69
C GLU A 14 5.61 -15.66 7.21
N THR A 15 6.34 -14.65 7.70
CA THR A 15 6.30 -14.27 9.12
C THR A 15 4.96 -13.62 9.46
N GLU A 16 4.51 -13.79 10.68
CA GLU A 16 3.25 -13.18 11.13
C GLU A 16 3.37 -11.68 11.24
N LEU A 17 2.34 -10.97 10.76
CA LEU A 17 2.21 -9.52 10.82
C LEU A 17 0.89 -9.12 11.45
N SER A 18 0.93 -8.03 12.19
CA SER A 18 -0.26 -7.40 12.76
C SER A 18 -0.16 -5.89 12.58
N ASN A 19 -1.22 -5.16 12.94
CA ASN A 19 -1.19 -3.70 12.92
C ASN A 19 -0.10 -3.11 13.81
N GLU A 20 0.40 -3.84 14.80
CA GLU A 20 1.51 -3.41 15.65
C GLU A 20 2.85 -3.30 14.91
N ASP A 21 2.99 -3.98 13.77
CA ASP A 21 4.19 -3.92 12.94
C ASP A 21 4.22 -2.67 12.04
N LEU A 22 3.14 -1.90 12.04
CA LEU A 22 2.98 -0.70 11.21
C LEU A 22 3.07 0.55 12.09
N SER A 23 4.15 1.31 11.96
CA SER A 23 4.36 2.51 12.78
C SER A 23 4.77 3.71 11.95
N GLY A 24 4.46 4.90 12.46
CA GLY A 24 4.85 6.16 11.84
C GLY A 24 3.94 6.59 10.69
N ASN A 25 4.51 7.26 9.72
CA ASN A 25 3.80 7.82 8.58
C ASN A 25 4.23 7.11 7.30
N PHE A 26 3.27 6.58 6.56
CA PHE A 26 3.55 5.80 5.35
C PHE A 26 2.30 5.69 4.48
N LEU A 27 2.50 5.23 3.26
CA LEU A 27 1.39 4.85 2.37
C LEU A 27 1.13 3.36 2.48
N ILE A 28 -0.14 2.96 2.38
CA ILE A 28 -0.51 1.57 2.06
C ILE A 28 -1.02 1.58 0.63
N ASN A 29 -0.40 0.78 -0.22
CA ASN A 29 -0.83 0.61 -1.61
C ASN A 29 -1.40 -0.79 -1.81
N VAL A 30 -2.67 -0.85 -2.19
CA VAL A 30 -3.38 -2.09 -2.50
C VAL A 30 -3.08 -2.46 -3.95
N TRP A 31 -2.51 -3.64 -4.16
CA TRP A 31 -2.08 -4.09 -5.48
C TRP A 31 -2.26 -5.59 -5.65
N ALA A 32 -2.19 -6.05 -6.88
CA ALA A 32 -2.21 -7.47 -7.21
C ALA A 32 -1.49 -7.72 -8.54
N SER A 33 -0.95 -8.92 -8.70
CA SER A 33 -0.28 -9.29 -9.96
C SER A 33 -1.26 -9.36 -11.14
N TRP A 34 -2.52 -9.63 -10.89
CA TRP A 34 -3.57 -9.69 -11.91
C TRP A 34 -4.11 -8.31 -12.33
N CYS A 35 -3.66 -7.24 -11.69
CA CYS A 35 -4.21 -5.89 -11.86
C CYS A 35 -3.40 -5.09 -12.88
N ILE A 36 -3.98 -4.84 -14.05
CA ILE A 36 -3.30 -4.09 -15.14
C ILE A 36 -3.00 -2.64 -14.71
N THR A 37 -3.95 -1.99 -14.07
CA THR A 37 -3.78 -0.60 -13.62
C THR A 37 -2.69 -0.48 -12.56
N CYS A 38 -2.52 -1.50 -11.73
CA CYS A 38 -1.41 -1.56 -10.77
C CYS A 38 -0.05 -1.56 -11.49
N ARG A 39 0.04 -2.21 -12.64
CA ARG A 39 1.26 -2.22 -13.44
C ARG A 39 1.58 -0.82 -13.97
N VAL A 40 0.58 -0.09 -14.42
CA VAL A 40 0.74 1.30 -14.88
C VAL A 40 1.24 2.21 -13.76
N GLU A 41 0.68 2.04 -12.56
CA GLU A 41 1.02 2.84 -11.38
C GLU A 41 2.42 2.58 -10.85
N HIS A 42 2.91 1.36 -11.03
CA HIS A 42 4.06 0.82 -10.29
C HIS A 42 5.34 1.65 -10.42
N GLY A 43 5.61 2.18 -11.62
CA GLY A 43 6.78 3.04 -11.84
C GLY A 43 6.75 4.32 -11.02
N PHE A 44 5.58 4.89 -10.81
CA PHE A 44 5.43 6.07 -9.98
C PHE A 44 5.67 5.76 -8.49
N LEU A 45 5.17 4.62 -8.01
CA LEU A 45 5.43 4.17 -6.64
C LEU A 45 6.92 3.95 -6.39
N GLU A 46 7.62 3.38 -7.37
CA GLU A 46 9.07 3.22 -7.27
C GLU A 46 9.78 4.56 -7.16
N LYS A 47 9.34 5.55 -7.92
CA LYS A 47 9.88 6.91 -7.85
C LYS A 47 9.65 7.53 -6.47
N LEU A 48 8.46 7.38 -5.90
CA LEU A 48 8.15 7.87 -4.55
C LEU A 48 9.06 7.19 -3.51
N SER A 49 9.21 5.88 -3.61
CA SER A 49 10.06 5.11 -2.69
C SER A 49 11.52 5.58 -2.75
N LYS A 50 12.06 5.80 -3.94
CA LYS A 50 13.42 6.30 -4.13
C LYS A 50 13.60 7.71 -3.55
N ASN A 51 12.54 8.48 -3.47
CA ASN A 51 12.54 9.82 -2.90
C ASN A 51 12.23 9.83 -1.39
N GLY A 52 12.27 8.68 -0.74
CA GLY A 52 12.14 8.56 0.70
C GLY A 52 10.72 8.37 1.24
N VAL A 53 9.73 8.20 0.38
CA VAL A 53 8.37 7.90 0.83
C VAL A 53 8.28 6.42 1.22
N ARG A 54 7.88 6.16 2.46
CA ARG A 54 7.67 4.79 2.94
C ARG A 54 6.35 4.25 2.38
N ILE A 55 6.41 3.07 1.76
CA ILE A 55 5.23 2.43 1.18
C ILE A 55 5.15 0.99 1.67
N VAL A 56 4.00 0.63 2.21
CA VAL A 56 3.66 -0.76 2.57
C VAL A 56 2.74 -1.29 1.48
N GLY A 57 3.09 -2.43 0.90
CA GLY A 57 2.24 -3.10 -0.08
C GLY A 57 1.19 -3.95 0.61
N LEU A 58 -0.06 -3.84 0.19
CA LEU A 58 -1.13 -4.75 0.58
C LEU A 58 -1.49 -5.59 -0.64
N ASN A 59 -0.98 -6.82 -0.67
CA ASN A 59 -1.20 -7.73 -1.79
C ASN A 59 -2.58 -8.35 -1.68
N TYR A 60 -3.47 -7.99 -2.59
CA TYR A 60 -4.90 -8.16 -2.50
C TYR A 60 -5.39 -9.32 -3.35
N LYS A 61 -5.97 -10.35 -2.73
CA LYS A 61 -6.61 -11.49 -3.40
C LYS A 61 -5.72 -12.08 -4.51
N ASP A 62 -4.49 -12.41 -4.16
CA ASP A 62 -3.48 -12.81 -5.12
C ASP A 62 -2.78 -14.08 -4.66
N ASP A 63 -2.27 -14.84 -5.61
CA ASP A 63 -1.43 -15.99 -5.34
C ASP A 63 -0.04 -15.50 -4.91
N ARG A 64 0.50 -16.08 -3.84
CA ARG A 64 1.80 -15.69 -3.29
C ARG A 64 2.92 -15.78 -4.33
N SER A 65 2.98 -16.88 -5.05
CA SER A 65 4.02 -17.12 -6.06
C SER A 65 3.93 -16.12 -7.20
N ASP A 66 2.71 -15.84 -7.69
CA ASP A 66 2.49 -14.86 -8.75
C ASP A 66 2.88 -13.46 -8.29
N ALA A 67 2.54 -13.11 -7.06
CA ALA A 67 2.87 -11.81 -6.48
C ALA A 67 4.39 -11.62 -6.35
N ILE A 68 5.10 -12.63 -5.86
CA ILE A 68 6.55 -12.60 -5.73
C ILE A 68 7.22 -12.47 -7.11
N ASP A 69 6.78 -13.24 -8.09
CA ASP A 69 7.34 -13.20 -9.45
C ASP A 69 7.11 -11.83 -10.08
N TRP A 70 5.94 -11.24 -9.85
CA TRP A 70 5.59 -9.91 -10.35
C TRP A 70 6.53 -8.83 -9.78
N LEU A 71 6.79 -8.84 -8.48
CA LEU A 71 7.70 -7.89 -7.84
C LEU A 71 9.16 -8.09 -8.31
N LYS A 72 9.58 -9.32 -8.54
CA LYS A 72 10.91 -9.60 -9.12
C LYS A 72 11.03 -9.02 -10.52
N LYS A 73 9.98 -9.13 -11.32
CA LYS A 73 9.97 -8.64 -12.70
C LYS A 73 9.91 -7.11 -12.79
N TYR A 74 9.08 -6.48 -11.97
CA TYR A 74 8.78 -5.05 -12.06
C TYR A 74 9.37 -4.22 -10.93
N ARG A 75 10.16 -4.84 -10.06
CA ARG A 75 10.79 -4.28 -8.87
C ARG A 75 9.83 -4.13 -7.69
N ASP A 76 10.43 -3.99 -6.51
CA ASP A 76 9.70 -3.92 -5.24
C ASP A 76 9.95 -2.56 -4.57
N PRO A 77 8.98 -1.63 -4.63
CA PRO A 77 9.11 -0.33 -3.98
C PRO A 77 8.70 -0.37 -2.51
N TYR A 78 8.24 -1.54 -2.02
CA TYR A 78 7.62 -1.63 -0.70
C TYR A 78 8.63 -1.94 0.39
N GLU A 79 8.51 -1.23 1.51
CA GLU A 79 9.24 -1.51 2.73
C GLU A 79 8.84 -2.86 3.33
N LEU A 80 7.57 -3.22 3.17
CA LEU A 80 6.95 -4.42 3.72
C LEU A 80 5.77 -4.78 2.82
N VAL A 81 5.53 -6.07 2.61
CA VAL A 81 4.34 -6.52 1.85
C VAL A 81 3.50 -7.46 2.70
N ILE A 82 2.26 -7.05 2.95
CA ILE A 82 1.27 -7.86 3.65
C ILE A 82 0.54 -8.70 2.59
N HIS A 83 0.49 -10.01 2.81
CA HIS A 83 -0.22 -10.92 1.91
C HIS A 83 -1.65 -11.13 2.40
N ASP A 84 -2.58 -10.41 1.78
CA ASP A 84 -4.01 -10.45 2.12
C ASP A 84 -4.75 -11.34 1.11
N PHE A 85 -4.52 -12.66 1.23
CA PHE A 85 -4.93 -13.65 0.23
C PHE A 85 -6.44 -13.60 -0.06
N ASP A 86 -7.26 -13.55 0.97
CA ASP A 86 -8.72 -13.52 0.82
C ASP A 86 -9.32 -12.10 0.78
N GLY A 87 -8.50 -11.07 0.95
CA GLY A 87 -8.94 -9.68 0.92
C GLY A 87 -9.63 -9.20 2.19
N SER A 88 -9.49 -9.91 3.31
CA SER A 88 -10.19 -9.56 4.54
C SER A 88 -9.75 -8.23 5.13
N LEU A 89 -8.45 -7.94 5.16
CA LEU A 89 -7.96 -6.64 5.64
C LEU A 89 -8.39 -5.51 4.71
N ALA A 90 -8.26 -5.72 3.40
CA ALA A 90 -8.69 -4.75 2.42
C ALA A 90 -10.19 -4.43 2.58
N LEU A 91 -11.01 -5.45 2.76
CA LEU A 91 -12.45 -5.27 3.01
C LEU A 91 -12.69 -4.42 4.25
N ASP A 92 -12.02 -4.73 5.34
CA ASP A 92 -12.16 -3.99 6.61
C ASP A 92 -11.70 -2.53 6.49
N MET A 93 -10.81 -2.24 5.56
CA MET A 93 -10.35 -0.87 5.26
C MET A 93 -11.24 -0.15 4.24
N GLY A 94 -12.27 -0.79 3.73
CA GLY A 94 -13.17 -0.19 2.76
C GLY A 94 -12.71 -0.27 1.32
N VAL A 95 -11.78 -1.17 1.01
CA VAL A 95 -11.27 -1.38 -0.36
C VAL A 95 -12.34 -2.05 -1.21
N THR A 96 -12.54 -1.54 -2.42
CA THR A 96 -13.48 -2.10 -3.39
C THR A 96 -12.77 -2.77 -4.59
N GLY A 97 -11.47 -2.57 -4.72
CA GLY A 97 -10.68 -3.15 -5.80
C GLY A 97 -9.23 -2.69 -5.71
N ALA A 98 -8.46 -2.94 -6.76
CA ALA A 98 -7.08 -2.49 -6.86
C ALA A 98 -6.90 -1.68 -8.16
N PRO A 99 -6.04 -0.66 -8.18
CA PRO A 99 -5.25 -0.17 -7.05
C PRO A 99 -6.05 0.82 -6.18
N GLU A 100 -5.69 0.86 -4.91
CA GLU A 100 -6.14 1.91 -3.99
C GLU A 100 -4.96 2.27 -3.08
N THR A 101 -4.91 3.50 -2.60
CA THR A 101 -3.80 3.96 -1.78
C THR A 101 -4.33 4.75 -0.58
N PHE A 102 -3.76 4.44 0.59
CA PHE A 102 -4.08 5.10 1.85
C PHE A 102 -2.87 5.85 2.35
N LEU A 103 -3.09 7.00 2.98
CA LEU A 103 -2.07 7.68 3.76
C LEU A 103 -2.33 7.40 5.23
N ILE A 104 -1.31 6.87 5.90
CA ILE A 104 -1.40 6.46 7.30
C ILE A 104 -0.51 7.35 8.15
N SER A 105 -1.03 7.78 9.28
CA SER A 105 -0.27 8.51 10.29
C SER A 105 -0.59 7.97 11.66
N ASN A 106 0.40 7.39 12.34
CA ASN A 106 0.28 6.86 13.70
C ASN A 106 -0.94 5.94 13.87
N GLY A 107 -1.10 5.00 12.94
CA GLY A 107 -2.17 4.00 12.97
C GLY A 107 -3.51 4.47 12.45
N LYS A 108 -3.61 5.72 11.99
CA LYS A 108 -4.87 6.28 11.49
C LYS A 108 -4.82 6.51 9.99
N VAL A 109 -5.91 6.19 9.32
CA VAL A 109 -6.11 6.52 7.91
C VAL A 109 -6.51 7.99 7.80
N ILE A 110 -5.70 8.80 7.13
CA ILE A 110 -5.96 10.23 6.98
C ILE A 110 -6.25 10.64 5.54
N ALA A 111 -5.99 9.78 4.57
CA ALA A 111 -6.42 9.96 3.19
C ALA A 111 -6.58 8.60 2.51
N HIS A 112 -7.46 8.51 1.52
CA HIS A 112 -7.74 7.30 0.77
C HIS A 112 -8.09 7.69 -0.66
N TYR A 113 -7.40 7.11 -1.63
CA TYR A 113 -7.68 7.34 -3.04
C TYR A 113 -7.93 6.02 -3.76
N ARG A 114 -9.06 5.92 -4.46
CA ARG A 114 -9.41 4.75 -5.28
C ARG A 114 -9.00 5.02 -6.73
N GLY A 115 -8.03 4.26 -7.22
CA GLY A 115 -7.47 4.38 -8.55
C GLY A 115 -5.96 4.50 -8.52
N GLU A 116 -5.34 4.66 -9.70
CA GLU A 116 -3.90 4.80 -9.78
C GLU A 116 -3.43 6.16 -9.27
N VAL A 117 -2.31 6.17 -8.57
CA VAL A 117 -1.64 7.38 -8.14
C VAL A 117 -0.62 7.76 -9.22
N ASN A 118 -0.70 9.02 -9.66
CA ASN A 118 0.24 9.63 -10.57
C ASN A 118 0.69 10.97 -9.96
N GLN A 119 1.50 11.73 -10.69
CA GLN A 119 2.00 13.01 -10.18
C GLN A 119 0.88 13.96 -9.76
N MET A 120 -0.17 14.07 -10.59
CA MET A 120 -1.29 14.96 -10.31
C MET A 120 -2.04 14.53 -9.03
N ILE A 121 -2.36 13.25 -8.91
CA ILE A 121 -3.07 12.73 -7.73
C ILE A 121 -2.19 12.85 -6.48
N TRP A 122 -0.90 12.57 -6.61
CA TRP A 122 0.04 12.73 -5.51
C TRP A 122 0.02 14.16 -4.96
N GLU A 123 0.06 15.15 -5.84
CA GLU A 123 0.04 16.56 -5.45
C GLU A 123 -1.32 17.00 -4.94
N ASP A 124 -2.39 16.68 -5.65
CA ASP A 124 -3.73 17.20 -5.35
C ASP A 124 -4.39 16.52 -4.16
N VAL A 125 -4.08 15.26 -3.90
CA VAL A 125 -4.70 14.50 -2.81
C VAL A 125 -3.73 14.35 -1.64
N PHE A 126 -2.57 13.73 -1.86
CA PHE A 126 -1.69 13.33 -0.77
C PHE A 126 -0.84 14.47 -0.23
N ILE A 127 -0.15 15.22 -1.08
CA ILE A 127 0.70 16.34 -0.64
C ILE A 127 -0.13 17.38 0.10
N ARG A 128 -1.35 17.64 -0.37
CA ARG A 128 -2.25 18.59 0.29
C ARG A 128 -2.55 18.16 1.74
N VAL A 129 -2.92 16.90 1.93
CA VAL A 129 -3.19 16.36 3.27
C VAL A 129 -1.93 16.35 4.13
N ILE A 130 -0.79 15.97 3.55
CA ILE A 130 0.50 15.97 4.26
C ILE A 130 0.83 17.36 4.79
N LYS A 131 0.67 18.39 3.98
CA LYS A 131 0.93 19.78 4.38
C LYS A 131 -0.06 20.26 5.44
N ASP A 132 -1.34 19.99 5.24
CA ASP A 132 -2.39 20.43 6.14
C ASP A 132 -2.29 19.76 7.51
N SER A 133 -1.79 18.53 7.55
CA SER A 133 -1.63 17.74 8.78
C SER A 133 -0.24 17.84 9.40
N GLU A 134 0.67 18.60 8.79
CA GLU A 134 2.06 18.76 9.24
C GLU A 134 2.80 17.42 9.40
N ILE A 135 2.54 16.48 8.48
CA ILE A 135 3.13 15.15 8.50
C ILE A 135 4.46 15.14 7.76
N ILE A 136 5.41 14.37 8.27
CA ILE A 136 6.68 14.10 7.60
C ILE A 136 6.71 12.64 7.19
N LEU A 137 6.80 12.39 5.90
CA LEU A 137 6.92 11.03 5.36
C LEU A 137 8.37 10.60 5.26
#